data_b5ac6a5ff1b369b904b6e1b9a77d7828
#
_entry.id   b5ac6a5ff1b369b904b6e1b9a77d7828
#
_cell.length_a   1.000
_cell.length_b   1.000
_cell.length_c   1.000
_cell.angle_alpha   90.00
_cell.angle_beta   90.00
_cell.angle_gamma   90.00
#
_symmetry.space_group_name_H-M   'P 1'
#
loop_
_entity.id
_entity.type
_entity.pdbx_description
1 polymer ?
#
loop_
_entity_poly.entity_id
_entity_poly.type
_entity_poly.pdbx_seq_one_letter_code
_entity_poly.pdbx_strand_id
1 'polypeptide(L)'
;ALTRWQAQLRWLLVDEYQDTNLAQYELVKLLAKDSGRLTVVGDDDQSIYAWRGARPENLATLTRDFPGLKVIKLEQNYRSMGVILKAANQLIANNPHVFDKRLWSERGFGEKIRIRA
;
A
#
# COMPACT_ATOMS: atom_id res chain seq x y z
N ALA A 1 10.53 27.93 5.21
CA ALA A 1 9.97 26.79 5.98
C ALA A 1 10.32 25.44 5.36
N LEU A 2 10.02 25.19 4.08
CA LEU A 2 10.25 23.90 3.41
C LEU A 2 11.72 23.44 3.47
N THR A 3 12.65 24.29 3.07
CA THR A 3 14.11 24.01 3.07
C THR A 3 14.62 23.57 4.45
N ARG A 4 14.08 24.17 5.52
CA ARG A 4 14.43 23.76 6.88
C ARG A 4 13.97 22.34 7.19
N TRP A 5 12.73 21.97 6.82
CA TRP A 5 12.20 20.64 7.03
C TRP A 5 12.94 19.59 6.19
N GLN A 6 13.22 19.89 4.93
CA GLN A 6 14.01 19.02 4.06
C GLN A 6 15.42 18.76 4.61
N ALA A 7 16.07 19.78 5.18
CA ALA A 7 17.39 19.63 5.80
C ALA A 7 17.37 18.80 7.09
N GLN A 8 16.26 18.79 7.83
CA GLN A 8 16.13 18.06 9.09
C GLN A 8 15.68 16.59 8.87
N LEU A 9 14.93 16.35 7.81
CA LEU A 9 14.42 14.99 7.51
C LEU A 9 15.52 14.13 6.91
N ARG A 10 15.98 13.16 7.67
CA ARG A 10 16.95 12.16 7.19
C ARG A 10 16.29 11.04 6.40
N TRP A 11 15.08 10.67 6.79
CA TRP A 11 14.28 9.63 6.16
C TRP A 11 12.80 9.91 6.38
N LEU A 12 11.98 9.71 5.37
CA LEU A 12 10.53 9.82 5.47
C LEU A 12 9.91 8.44 5.32
N LEU A 13 9.14 8.01 6.32
CA LEU A 13 8.37 6.77 6.29
C LEU A 13 6.89 7.11 6.32
N VAL A 14 6.13 6.54 5.40
CA VAL A 14 4.68 6.74 5.30
C VAL A 14 4.00 5.39 5.25
N ASP A 15 3.09 5.17 6.19
CA ASP A 15 2.27 3.97 6.27
C ASP A 15 0.85 4.23 5.74
N GLU A 16 0.14 3.16 5.38
CA GLU A 16 -1.24 3.21 4.85
C GLU A 16 -1.40 4.23 3.70
N TYR A 17 -0.44 4.20 2.79
CA TYR A 17 -0.33 5.25 1.76
C TYR A 17 -1.51 5.32 0.80
N GLN A 18 -2.25 4.22 0.60
CA GLN A 18 -3.49 4.17 -0.19
C GLN A 18 -4.58 5.11 0.36
N ASP A 19 -4.51 5.47 1.64
CA ASP A 19 -5.48 6.35 2.30
C ASP A 19 -5.10 7.83 2.24
N THR A 20 -4.00 8.17 1.57
CA THR A 20 -3.58 9.56 1.41
C THR A 20 -4.48 10.32 0.41
N ASN A 21 -4.83 11.54 0.78
CA ASN A 21 -5.45 12.50 -0.14
C ASN A 21 -4.39 13.26 -0.96
N LEU A 22 -4.85 14.08 -1.90
CA LEU A 22 -3.96 14.82 -2.79
C LEU A 22 -3.02 15.77 -2.03
N ALA A 23 -3.51 16.46 -1.00
CA ALA A 23 -2.68 17.41 -0.23
C ALA A 23 -1.57 16.69 0.55
N GLN A 24 -1.89 15.53 1.14
CA GLN A 24 -0.92 14.67 1.81
C GLN A 24 0.11 14.10 0.84
N TYR A 25 -0.33 13.68 -0.34
CA TYR A 25 0.56 13.23 -1.42
C TYR A 25 1.56 14.32 -1.81
N GLU A 26 1.08 15.55 -2.08
CA GLU A 26 1.94 16.67 -2.44
C GLU A 26 2.91 17.04 -1.29
N LEU A 27 2.47 16.95 -0.04
CA LEU A 27 3.34 17.16 1.12
C LEU A 27 4.48 16.14 1.16
N VAL A 28 4.19 14.85 1.01
CA VAL A 28 5.20 13.79 0.95
C VAL A 28 6.20 14.06 -0.17
N LYS A 29 5.69 14.39 -1.35
CA LYS A 29 6.51 14.70 -2.53
C LYS A 29 7.44 15.88 -2.29
N LEU A 30 6.92 16.98 -1.73
CA LEU A 30 7.73 18.15 -1.39
C LEU A 30 8.82 17.84 -0.36
N LEU A 31 8.52 17.04 0.65
CA LEU A 31 9.47 16.70 1.70
C LEU A 31 10.57 15.73 1.23
N ALA A 32 10.23 14.79 0.35
CA ALA A 32 11.14 13.75 -0.10
C ALA A 32 11.93 14.10 -1.37
N LYS A 33 11.49 15.12 -2.14
CA LYS A 33 11.96 15.41 -3.50
C LYS A 33 13.47 15.46 -3.66
N ASP A 34 14.16 16.16 -2.78
CA ASP A 34 15.61 16.41 -2.93
C ASP A 34 16.46 15.28 -2.33
N SER A 35 15.95 14.60 -1.29
CA SER A 35 16.68 13.53 -0.62
C SER A 35 16.50 12.16 -1.25
N GLY A 36 15.34 11.91 -1.86
CA GLY A 36 14.92 10.59 -2.32
C GLY A 36 14.80 9.54 -1.22
N ARG A 37 14.94 9.94 0.05
CA ARG A 37 14.94 9.03 1.21
C ARG A 37 13.53 8.81 1.72
N LEU A 38 12.78 8.02 0.98
CA LEU A 38 11.36 7.74 1.20
C LEU A 38 11.14 6.24 1.27
N THR A 39 10.40 5.80 2.26
CA THR A 39 9.81 4.46 2.33
C THR A 39 8.31 4.60 2.50
N VAL A 40 7.56 3.94 1.65
CA VAL A 40 6.10 3.96 1.65
C VAL A 40 5.61 2.54 1.81
N VAL A 41 4.63 2.35 2.69
CA VAL A 41 3.91 1.08 2.85
C VAL A 41 2.45 1.33 2.52
N GLY A 42 1.85 0.45 1.73
CA GLY A 42 0.45 0.56 1.35
C GLY A 42 -0.05 -0.66 0.62
N ASP A 43 -1.36 -0.75 0.53
CA ASP A 43 -2.09 -1.81 -0.14
C ASP A 43 -3.31 -1.20 -0.85
N ASP A 44 -3.26 -1.13 -2.18
CA ASP A 44 -4.31 -0.52 -3.01
C ASP A 44 -5.69 -1.21 -2.82
N ASP A 45 -5.70 -2.50 -2.50
CA ASP A 45 -6.93 -3.25 -2.23
C ASP A 45 -7.55 -2.95 -0.84
N GLN A 46 -6.84 -2.23 0.03
CA GLN A 46 -7.33 -1.83 1.36
C GLN A 46 -7.79 -0.37 1.43
N SER A 47 -7.87 0.33 0.30
CA SER A 47 -8.35 1.72 0.27
C SER A 47 -9.85 1.79 0.51
N ILE A 48 -10.25 2.20 1.71
CA ILE A 48 -11.66 2.31 2.14
C ILE A 48 -12.05 3.75 2.53
N TYR A 49 -11.16 4.72 2.40
CA TYR A 49 -11.37 6.11 2.80
C TYR A 49 -11.57 7.08 1.62
N ALA A 50 -12.08 6.59 0.48
CA ALA A 50 -12.38 7.43 -0.68
C ALA A 50 -13.32 8.60 -0.33
N TRP A 51 -14.27 8.40 0.59
CA TRP A 51 -15.18 9.42 1.09
C TRP A 51 -14.48 10.54 1.89
N ARG A 52 -13.24 10.33 2.33
CA ARG A 52 -12.36 11.35 2.92
C ARG A 52 -11.38 11.94 1.91
N GLY A 53 -11.52 11.60 0.64
CA GLY A 53 -10.63 12.05 -0.43
C GLY A 53 -9.35 11.23 -0.58
N ALA A 54 -9.30 10.02 0.00
CA ALA A 54 -8.22 9.08 -0.26
C ALA A 54 -8.18 8.69 -1.75
N ARG A 55 -6.96 8.56 -2.28
CA ARG A 55 -6.71 8.27 -3.69
C ARG A 55 -5.71 7.13 -3.81
N PRO A 56 -6.15 5.89 -3.98
CA PRO A 56 -5.25 4.74 -4.17
C PRO A 56 -4.34 4.90 -5.38
N GLU A 57 -4.75 5.70 -6.38
CA GLU A 57 -3.94 6.06 -7.54
C GLU A 57 -2.64 6.78 -7.16
N ASN A 58 -2.55 7.35 -5.95
CA ASN A 58 -1.33 7.95 -5.43
C ASN A 58 -0.18 6.93 -5.40
N LEU A 59 -0.45 5.63 -5.20
CA LEU A 59 0.56 4.57 -5.27
C LEU A 59 1.15 4.42 -6.69
N ALA A 60 0.29 4.48 -7.72
CA ALA A 60 0.76 4.44 -9.10
C ALA A 60 1.55 5.70 -9.48
N THR A 61 1.08 6.85 -9.02
CA THR A 61 1.72 8.14 -9.28
C THR A 61 3.09 8.23 -8.64
N LEU A 62 3.28 7.60 -7.48
CA LEU A 62 4.54 7.57 -6.75
C LEU A 62 5.69 6.99 -7.58
N THR A 63 5.45 5.90 -8.31
CA THR A 63 6.47 5.28 -9.17
C THR A 63 6.91 6.17 -10.33
N ARG A 64 6.01 7.01 -10.82
CA ARG A 64 6.30 8.02 -11.84
C ARG A 64 7.11 9.19 -11.29
N ASP A 65 6.73 9.69 -10.11
CA ASP A 65 7.35 10.87 -9.50
C ASP A 65 8.70 10.54 -8.83
N PHE A 66 8.92 9.27 -8.49
CA PHE A 66 10.17 8.74 -7.96
C PHE A 66 10.66 7.54 -8.80
N PRO A 67 11.26 7.77 -9.97
CA PRO A 67 11.62 6.70 -10.90
C PRO A 67 12.68 5.72 -10.36
N GLY A 68 13.42 6.10 -9.32
CA GLY A 68 14.35 5.22 -8.59
C GLY A 68 13.71 4.38 -7.49
N LEU A 69 12.39 4.43 -7.33
CA LEU A 69 11.67 3.71 -6.28
C LEU A 69 11.75 2.20 -6.51
N LYS A 70 12.19 1.47 -5.47
CA LYS A 70 12.17 0.01 -5.48
C LYS A 70 10.85 -0.49 -4.91
N VAL A 71 10.08 -1.21 -5.72
CA VAL A 71 8.85 -1.87 -5.27
C VAL A 71 9.15 -3.24 -4.71
N ILE A 72 8.72 -3.50 -3.49
CA ILE A 72 8.84 -4.79 -2.81
C ILE A 72 7.43 -5.28 -2.46
N LYS A 73 7.08 -6.48 -2.92
CA LYS A 73 5.78 -7.10 -2.63
C LYS A 73 5.89 -7.99 -1.40
N LEU A 74 5.05 -7.73 -0.40
CA LEU A 74 4.97 -8.53 0.81
C LEU A 74 3.75 -9.47 0.70
N GLU A 75 3.93 -10.61 0.04
CA GLU A 75 2.83 -11.53 -0.30
C GLU A 75 2.63 -12.64 0.74
N GLN A 76 3.62 -12.89 1.60
CA GLN A 76 3.49 -13.86 2.68
C GLN A 76 2.60 -13.32 3.79
N ASN A 77 1.52 -14.03 4.06
CA ASN A 77 0.58 -13.69 5.13
C ASN A 77 0.82 -14.57 6.35
N TYR A 78 0.98 -13.93 7.50
CA TYR A 78 1.24 -14.59 8.79
C TYR A 78 -0.02 -14.65 9.69
N ARG A 79 -1.12 -14.07 9.26
CA ARG A 79 -2.38 -13.94 10.02
C ARG A 79 -3.35 -15.08 9.76
N SER A 80 -3.56 -15.41 8.48
CA SER A 80 -4.67 -16.25 8.05
C SER A 80 -4.22 -17.60 7.50
N MET A 81 -5.11 -18.60 7.60
CA MET A 81 -4.94 -19.91 6.97
C MET A 81 -5.17 -19.84 5.46
N GLY A 82 -4.63 -20.82 4.72
CA GLY A 82 -4.65 -20.85 3.26
C GLY A 82 -6.05 -20.81 2.65
N VAL A 83 -7.05 -21.41 3.29
CA VAL A 83 -8.45 -21.40 2.81
C VAL A 83 -9.03 -19.98 2.77
N ILE A 84 -8.69 -19.15 3.77
CA ILE A 84 -9.14 -17.75 3.83
C ILE A 84 -8.43 -16.94 2.74
N LEU A 85 -7.12 -17.13 2.59
CA LEU A 85 -6.35 -16.43 1.56
C LEU A 85 -6.78 -16.81 0.15
N LYS A 86 -7.15 -18.07 -0.07
CA LYS A 86 -7.70 -18.52 -1.35
C LYS A 86 -9.00 -17.78 -1.69
N ALA A 87 -9.91 -17.67 -0.74
CA ALA A 87 -11.17 -16.95 -0.92
C ALA A 87 -10.92 -15.44 -1.15
N ALA A 88 -10.03 -14.81 -0.35
CA ALA A 88 -9.65 -13.43 -0.50
C ALA A 88 -9.00 -13.14 -1.87
N ASN A 89 -8.04 -13.96 -2.30
CA ASN A 89 -7.41 -13.82 -3.61
C ASN A 89 -8.42 -13.93 -4.76
N GLN A 90 -9.41 -14.84 -4.64
CA GLN A 90 -10.46 -14.98 -5.66
C GLN A 90 -11.39 -13.77 -5.71
N LEU A 91 -11.73 -13.22 -4.55
CA LEU A 91 -12.58 -12.02 -4.47
C LEU A 91 -11.87 -10.81 -5.08
N ILE A 92 -10.64 -10.57 -4.65
CA ILE A 92 -9.87 -9.40 -5.04
C ILE A 92 -9.43 -9.42 -6.51
N ALA A 93 -9.32 -10.61 -7.12
CA ALA A 93 -9.00 -10.77 -8.54
C ALA A 93 -10.01 -10.11 -9.48
N ASN A 94 -11.20 -9.75 -8.99
CA ASN A 94 -12.20 -9.01 -9.76
C ASN A 94 -11.92 -7.50 -9.83
N ASN A 95 -10.99 -6.98 -9.03
CA ASN A 95 -10.65 -5.56 -9.00
C ASN A 95 -9.45 -5.27 -9.91
N PRO A 96 -9.39 -4.07 -10.52
CA PRO A 96 -8.16 -3.61 -11.15
C PRO A 96 -7.10 -3.36 -10.06
N HIS A 97 -5.85 -3.74 -10.33
CA HIS A 97 -4.74 -3.59 -9.40
C HIS A 97 -3.71 -2.58 -9.91
N VAL A 98 -3.11 -1.83 -8.98
CA VAL A 98 -1.91 -1.04 -9.25
C VAL A 98 -0.69 -1.97 -9.34
N PHE A 99 -0.64 -2.97 -8.45
CA PHE A 99 0.41 -3.99 -8.41
C PHE A 99 -0.23 -5.37 -8.29
N ASP A 100 0.09 -6.28 -9.22
CA ASP A 100 -0.32 -7.67 -9.11
C ASP A 100 0.31 -8.31 -7.87
N LYS A 101 -0.51 -8.91 -7.03
CA LYS A 101 -0.08 -9.60 -5.81
C LYS A 101 -0.95 -10.82 -5.55
N ARG A 102 -0.38 -11.82 -4.87
CA ARG A 102 -1.10 -13.01 -4.45
C ARG A 102 -0.66 -13.42 -3.06
N LEU A 103 -1.57 -13.35 -2.12
CA LEU A 103 -1.30 -13.73 -0.74
C LEU A 103 -1.18 -15.25 -0.59
N TRP A 104 -0.18 -15.67 0.18
CA TRP A 104 0.05 -17.06 0.55
C TRP A 104 0.51 -17.17 2.01
N SER A 105 0.40 -18.38 2.61
CA SER A 105 0.77 -18.59 4.00
C SER A 105 1.34 -19.99 4.19
N GLU A 106 2.27 -20.12 5.13
CA GLU A 106 2.81 -21.40 5.62
C GLU A 106 1.97 -22.01 6.76
N ARG A 107 0.88 -21.34 7.19
CA ARG A 107 0.04 -21.76 8.32
C ARG A 107 -0.85 -22.98 8.02
N GLY A 108 -0.71 -23.62 6.86
CA GLY A 108 -1.56 -24.70 6.40
C GLY A 108 -2.87 -24.20 5.78
N PHE A 109 -3.68 -25.14 5.27
CA PHE A 109 -4.91 -24.79 4.55
C PHE A 109 -6.04 -24.36 5.48
N GLY A 110 -6.16 -25.00 6.66
CA GLY A 110 -7.17 -24.69 7.66
C GLY A 110 -8.53 -25.36 7.41
N GLU A 111 -9.48 -25.08 8.29
CA GLU A 111 -10.85 -25.60 8.19
C GLU A 111 -11.65 -24.91 7.08
N LYS A 112 -12.69 -25.60 6.59
CA LYS A 112 -13.60 -25.02 5.60
C LYS A 112 -14.33 -23.80 6.13
N ILE A 113 -14.48 -22.78 5.29
CA ILE A 113 -15.29 -21.60 5.60
C ILE A 113 -16.75 -22.05 5.77
N ARG A 114 -17.36 -21.64 6.87
CA ARG A 114 -18.78 -21.94 7.17
C ARG A 114 -19.60 -20.68 6.98
N ILE A 115 -20.67 -20.80 6.21
CA ILE A 115 -21.67 -19.74 6.05
C ILE A 115 -22.81 -20.04 7.01
N ARG A 116 -23.16 -19.09 7.85
CA ARG A 116 -24.35 -19.18 8.71
C ARG A 116 -25.39 -18.18 8.17
N ALA A 117 -26.58 -18.66 7.94
CA ALA A 117 -27.74 -17.83 7.59
C ALA A 117 -28.29 -17.16 8.86
#